data_345129aad46944f828ee9cbe0d8c6850
#
_entry.id   345129aad46944f828ee9cbe0d8c6850
#
_cell.length_a   1.000
_cell.length_b   1.000
_cell.length_c   1.000
_cell.angle_alpha   90.00
_cell.angle_beta   90.00
_cell.angle_gamma   90.00
#
_symmetry.space_group_name_H-M   'P 1'
#
loop_
_entity.id
_entity.type
_entity.pdbx_description
1 polymer ?
#
loop_
_entity_poly.entity_id
_entity_poly.type
_entity_poly.pdbx_seq_one_letter_code
_entity_poly.pdbx_strand_id
1 'polypeptide(L)'
;MRKGLATRIFLYVLWLSGIGTGIVMVLDYENASGSSNPAPTRWVLGTSIPLDATRDTLIMFAHPRCPCTRASVEELNRLLAQSNGRIDAHVLFFRPPNYPADWSHTELRRTVESIPGITVQDDINDVLARKFGAETSGYVLLYNPEGQLLFRGGITGSRGHAGDNAGESAIISLALGKGTAITQTPVYGCSLLIESNCQQAVQP
;
A
#
# COMPACT_ATOMS: atom_id res chain seq x y z
N MET A 1 7.90 49.66 29.45
CA MET A 1 7.92 49.24 28.04
C MET A 1 8.74 47.96 27.78
N ARG A 2 9.92 47.72 28.39
CA ARG A 2 10.77 46.53 28.12
C ARG A 2 10.14 45.20 28.51
N LYS A 3 9.37 45.12 29.62
CA LYS A 3 8.71 43.86 30.09
C LYS A 3 7.66 43.36 29.10
N GLY A 4 6.87 44.24 28.48
CA GLY A 4 5.84 43.82 27.50
C GLY A 4 6.46 43.33 26.18
N LEU A 5 7.62 43.84 25.77
CA LEU A 5 8.31 43.36 24.58
C LEU A 5 8.89 41.95 24.80
N ALA A 6 9.53 41.70 25.94
CA ALA A 6 10.06 40.39 26.28
C ALA A 6 8.96 39.31 26.34
N THR A 7 7.81 39.64 26.92
CA THR A 7 6.66 38.71 26.97
C THR A 7 6.13 38.39 25.56
N ARG A 8 6.02 39.39 24.67
CA ARG A 8 5.59 39.15 23.28
C ARG A 8 6.60 38.27 22.53
N ILE A 9 7.90 38.55 22.66
CA ILE A 9 8.93 37.71 22.03
C ILE A 9 8.84 36.26 22.53
N PHE A 10 8.70 36.07 23.84
CA PHE A 10 8.55 34.75 24.43
C PHE A 10 7.32 33.99 23.86
N LEU A 11 6.17 34.65 23.76
CA LEU A 11 4.97 34.08 23.20
C LEU A 11 5.14 33.70 21.71
N TYR A 12 5.82 34.55 20.91
CA TYR A 12 6.12 34.22 19.52
C TYR A 12 7.07 33.05 19.38
N VAL A 13 8.09 32.96 20.20
CA VAL A 13 9.03 31.82 20.20
C VAL A 13 8.28 30.53 20.56
N LEU A 14 7.44 30.57 21.61
CA LEU A 14 6.65 29.42 22.01
C LEU A 14 5.68 28.98 20.90
N TRP A 15 5.02 29.93 20.24
CA TRP A 15 4.11 29.64 19.13
C TRP A 15 4.83 29.04 17.93
N LEU A 16 5.97 29.62 17.51
CA LEU A 16 6.79 29.10 16.41
C LEU A 16 7.35 27.69 16.74
N SER A 17 7.77 27.47 17.98
CA SER A 17 8.21 26.14 18.43
C SER A 17 7.09 25.10 18.33
N GLY A 18 5.86 25.48 18.70
CA GLY A 18 4.70 24.61 18.58
C GLY A 18 4.39 24.24 17.11
N ILE A 19 4.43 25.22 16.21
CA ILE A 19 4.27 24.98 14.77
C ILE A 19 5.39 24.07 14.24
N GLY A 20 6.65 24.38 14.56
CA GLY A 20 7.79 23.59 14.12
C GLY A 20 7.68 22.13 14.57
N THR A 21 7.34 21.90 15.84
CA THR A 21 7.10 20.54 16.36
C THR A 21 5.95 19.84 15.62
N GLY A 22 4.85 20.53 15.37
CA GLY A 22 3.72 19.99 14.64
C GLY A 22 4.08 19.57 13.21
N ILE A 23 4.84 20.40 12.50
CA ILE A 23 5.31 20.08 11.15
C ILE A 23 6.21 18.83 11.17
N VAL A 24 7.17 18.76 12.10
CA VAL A 24 8.05 17.59 12.21
C VAL A 24 7.25 16.32 12.46
N MET A 25 6.27 16.35 13.39
CA MET A 25 5.41 15.18 13.67
C MET A 25 4.61 14.74 12.43
N VAL A 26 4.09 15.68 11.64
CA VAL A 26 3.36 15.35 10.41
C VAL A 26 4.30 14.73 9.39
N LEU A 27 5.46 15.31 9.15
CA LEU A 27 6.45 14.77 8.21
C LEU A 27 6.94 13.38 8.62
N ASP A 28 7.19 13.15 9.90
CA ASP A 28 7.58 11.84 10.43
C ASP A 28 6.46 10.81 10.20
N TYR A 29 5.21 11.18 10.43
CA TYR A 29 4.06 10.30 10.19
C TYR A 29 3.88 9.97 8.70
N GLU A 30 4.00 10.95 7.81
CA GLU A 30 3.86 10.77 6.37
C GLU A 30 4.97 9.89 5.78
N ASN A 31 6.18 9.98 6.32
CA ASN A 31 7.34 9.22 5.88
C ASN A 31 7.56 7.91 6.65
N ALA A 32 6.75 7.63 7.67
CA ALA A 32 6.84 6.37 8.41
C ALA A 32 6.34 5.21 7.53
N SER A 33 7.27 4.33 7.14
CA SER A 33 6.94 3.11 6.41
C SER A 33 6.24 2.11 7.32
N GLY A 34 5.31 1.35 6.75
CA GLY A 34 4.72 0.19 7.40
C GLY A 34 5.65 -1.03 7.38
N SER A 35 5.29 -2.05 8.16
CA SER A 35 5.99 -3.32 8.22
C SER A 35 5.66 -4.22 7.01
N SER A 36 6.57 -5.12 6.69
CA SER A 36 6.36 -6.23 5.77
C SER A 36 7.30 -7.37 6.13
N ASN A 37 6.83 -8.60 6.05
CA ASN A 37 7.67 -9.79 6.14
C ASN A 37 8.40 -10.04 4.79
N PRO A 38 9.44 -10.87 4.79
CA PRO A 38 10.08 -11.31 3.56
C PRO A 38 9.05 -11.94 2.61
N ALA A 39 8.94 -11.40 1.40
CA ALA A 39 8.08 -11.98 0.37
C ALA A 39 8.68 -13.30 -0.14
N PRO A 40 7.84 -14.29 -0.52
CA PRO A 40 8.31 -15.48 -1.20
C PRO A 40 9.04 -15.12 -2.50
N THR A 41 10.24 -15.63 -2.70
CA THR A 41 11.02 -15.39 -3.93
C THR A 41 10.46 -16.15 -5.13
N ARG A 42 9.57 -17.11 -4.88
CA ARG A 42 8.83 -17.87 -5.89
C ARG A 42 7.35 -17.84 -5.60
N TRP A 43 6.55 -17.93 -6.64
CA TRP A 43 5.10 -18.00 -6.56
C TRP A 43 4.61 -19.06 -5.58
N VAL A 44 3.63 -18.70 -4.77
CA VAL A 44 3.03 -19.61 -3.77
C VAL A 44 1.94 -20.45 -4.44
N LEU A 45 2.20 -21.72 -4.61
CA LEU A 45 1.24 -22.66 -5.19
C LEU A 45 0.03 -22.88 -4.26
N GLY A 46 -1.11 -23.21 -4.86
CA GLY A 46 -2.35 -23.53 -4.11
C GLY A 46 -3.03 -22.28 -3.52
N THR A 47 -2.80 -21.13 -4.09
CA THR A 47 -3.57 -19.90 -3.80
C THR A 47 -4.74 -19.76 -4.77
N SER A 48 -5.72 -18.91 -4.40
CA SER A 48 -6.85 -18.57 -5.29
C SER A 48 -6.46 -17.61 -6.43
N ILE A 49 -5.23 -17.08 -6.41
CA ILE A 49 -4.71 -16.18 -7.43
C ILE A 49 -4.00 -17.03 -8.48
N PRO A 50 -4.38 -16.97 -9.76
CA PRO A 50 -3.63 -17.62 -10.82
C PRO A 50 -2.33 -16.87 -11.10
N LEU A 51 -1.27 -17.58 -11.45
CA LEU A 51 -0.10 -16.99 -12.10
C LEU A 51 -0.35 -16.95 -13.60
N ASP A 52 -0.25 -15.78 -14.23
CA ASP A 52 -0.40 -15.68 -15.69
C ASP A 52 0.83 -16.31 -16.38
N ALA A 53 0.59 -17.10 -17.42
CA ALA A 53 1.63 -17.85 -18.12
C ALA A 53 2.41 -16.99 -19.14
N THR A 54 1.96 -15.77 -19.42
CA THR A 54 2.48 -14.92 -20.50
C THR A 54 2.77 -13.48 -20.09
N ARG A 55 2.16 -13.01 -19.01
CA ARG A 55 2.29 -11.65 -18.47
C ARG A 55 2.84 -11.71 -17.05
N ASP A 56 3.48 -10.62 -16.64
CA ASP A 56 3.83 -10.48 -15.23
C ASP A 56 2.56 -10.38 -14.38
N THR A 57 2.53 -11.09 -13.24
CA THR A 57 1.40 -11.07 -12.31
C THR A 57 1.70 -10.10 -11.16
N LEU A 58 0.89 -9.06 -11.05
CA LEU A 58 0.94 -8.08 -9.98
C LEU A 58 -0.13 -8.38 -8.94
N ILE A 59 0.27 -8.43 -7.66
CA ILE A 59 -0.65 -8.56 -6.53
C ILE A 59 -0.52 -7.30 -5.68
N MET A 60 -1.64 -6.67 -5.36
CA MET A 60 -1.72 -5.56 -4.40
C MET A 60 -2.63 -5.94 -3.22
N PHE A 61 -2.13 -5.78 -2.00
CA PHE A 61 -2.91 -5.99 -0.79
C PHE A 61 -3.47 -4.66 -0.28
N ALA A 62 -4.76 -4.60 -0.03
CA ALA A 62 -5.48 -3.38 0.28
C ALA A 62 -6.39 -3.53 1.50
N HIS A 63 -6.37 -2.55 2.40
CA HIS A 63 -7.40 -2.44 3.42
C HIS A 63 -8.53 -1.54 2.89
N PRO A 64 -9.79 -1.99 2.88
CA PRO A 64 -10.88 -1.30 2.18
C PRO A 64 -11.23 0.07 2.77
N ARG A 65 -10.80 0.34 4.01
CA ARG A 65 -11.06 1.59 4.74
C ARG A 65 -9.81 2.41 5.00
N CYS A 66 -8.69 2.09 4.35
CA CYS A 66 -7.44 2.84 4.51
C CYS A 66 -7.43 4.05 3.56
N PRO A 67 -7.39 5.28 4.06
CA PRO A 67 -7.36 6.47 3.21
C PRO A 67 -6.09 6.56 2.37
N CYS A 68 -4.95 6.05 2.86
CA CYS A 68 -3.68 6.06 2.14
C CYS A 68 -3.70 5.16 0.90
N THR A 69 -4.50 4.08 0.92
CA THR A 69 -4.63 3.14 -0.20
C THR A 69 -5.25 3.80 -1.45
N ARG A 70 -5.97 4.91 -1.29
CA ARG A 70 -6.49 5.67 -2.44
C ARG A 70 -5.35 6.14 -3.36
N ALA A 71 -4.28 6.69 -2.79
CA ALA A 71 -3.10 7.07 -3.56
C ALA A 71 -2.46 5.87 -4.27
N SER A 72 -2.33 4.73 -3.58
CA SER A 72 -1.80 3.50 -4.20
C SER A 72 -2.67 3.00 -5.35
N VAL A 73 -4.00 3.16 -5.28
CA VAL A 73 -4.93 2.79 -6.37
C VAL A 73 -4.78 3.73 -7.57
N GLU A 74 -4.57 5.02 -7.35
CA GLU A 74 -4.29 5.99 -8.41
C GLU A 74 -2.99 5.65 -9.14
N GLU A 75 -1.93 5.30 -8.40
CA GLU A 75 -0.65 4.84 -8.97
C GLU A 75 -0.81 3.53 -9.74
N LEU A 76 -1.56 2.55 -9.18
CA LEU A 76 -1.83 1.29 -9.86
C LEU A 76 -2.52 1.52 -11.21
N ASN A 77 -3.51 2.41 -11.26
CA ASN A 77 -4.20 2.74 -12.50
C ASN A 77 -3.24 3.34 -13.55
N ARG A 78 -2.38 4.28 -13.14
CA ARG A 78 -1.35 4.88 -14.02
C ARG A 78 -0.34 3.84 -14.50
N LEU A 79 0.15 3.00 -13.60
CA LEU A 79 1.07 1.91 -13.88
C LEU A 79 0.50 0.95 -14.93
N LEU A 80 -0.75 0.51 -14.76
CA LEU A 80 -1.39 -0.39 -15.71
C LEU A 80 -1.58 0.25 -17.09
N ALA A 81 -1.96 1.52 -17.14
CA ALA A 81 -2.07 2.26 -18.40
C ALA A 81 -0.73 2.33 -19.16
N GLN A 82 0.40 2.44 -18.42
CA GLN A 82 1.75 2.52 -18.99
C GLN A 82 2.39 1.16 -19.27
N SER A 83 1.86 0.08 -18.73
CA SER A 83 2.40 -1.28 -18.88
C SER A 83 2.05 -1.94 -20.23
N ASN A 84 1.26 -1.28 -21.07
CA ASN A 84 0.84 -1.79 -22.38
C ASN A 84 0.19 -3.19 -22.31
N GLY A 85 -0.58 -3.49 -21.28
CA GLY A 85 -1.26 -4.77 -21.11
C GLY A 85 -0.35 -5.95 -20.73
N ARG A 86 0.90 -5.70 -20.33
CA ARG A 86 1.88 -6.73 -19.96
C ARG A 86 1.76 -7.21 -18.52
N ILE A 87 0.86 -6.63 -17.75
CA ILE A 87 0.62 -6.97 -16.35
C ILE A 87 -0.79 -7.54 -16.19
N ASP A 88 -0.90 -8.68 -15.53
CA ASP A 88 -2.14 -9.23 -14.99
C ASP A 88 -2.25 -8.80 -13.51
N ALA A 89 -3.24 -7.96 -13.19
CA ALA A 89 -3.30 -7.31 -11.89
C ALA A 89 -4.42 -7.87 -11.00
N HIS A 90 -4.07 -8.19 -9.74
CA HIS A 90 -4.97 -8.67 -8.72
C HIS A 90 -4.93 -7.75 -7.50
N VAL A 91 -6.09 -7.27 -7.04
CA VAL A 91 -6.21 -6.49 -5.81
C VAL A 91 -7.00 -7.30 -4.77
N LEU A 92 -6.35 -7.53 -3.63
CA LEU A 92 -6.86 -8.33 -2.53
C LEU A 92 -7.31 -7.41 -1.41
N PHE A 93 -8.61 -7.33 -1.20
CA PHE A 93 -9.15 -6.54 -0.09
C PHE A 93 -9.25 -7.38 1.16
N PHE A 94 -8.57 -6.94 2.21
CA PHE A 94 -8.71 -7.51 3.54
C PHE A 94 -10.16 -7.52 4.00
N ARG A 95 -10.62 -8.66 4.53
CA ARG A 95 -11.92 -8.82 5.19
C ARG A 95 -11.80 -9.67 6.45
N PRO A 96 -12.23 -9.18 7.62
CA PRO A 96 -12.25 -9.98 8.84
C PRO A 96 -13.18 -11.21 8.69
N PRO A 97 -12.87 -12.36 9.31
CA PRO A 97 -13.58 -13.62 9.07
C PRO A 97 -15.04 -13.60 9.51
N ASN A 98 -15.37 -12.85 10.57
CA ASN A 98 -16.72 -12.80 11.16
C ASN A 98 -17.58 -11.63 10.65
N TYR A 99 -17.12 -10.94 9.58
CA TYR A 99 -17.85 -9.82 9.01
C TYR A 99 -18.54 -10.23 7.69
N PRO A 100 -19.72 -9.65 7.39
CA PRO A 100 -20.44 -9.96 6.18
C PRO A 100 -19.65 -9.52 4.93
N ALA A 101 -20.03 -10.09 3.77
CA ALA A 101 -19.31 -9.84 2.51
C ALA A 101 -19.28 -8.37 2.10
N ASP A 102 -20.31 -7.60 2.44
CA ASP A 102 -20.42 -6.16 2.13
C ASP A 102 -19.49 -5.26 2.98
N TRP A 103 -18.85 -5.81 4.02
CA TRP A 103 -17.90 -5.06 4.84
C TRP A 103 -16.74 -4.47 4.03
N SER A 104 -16.27 -5.19 3.02
CA SER A 104 -15.21 -4.74 2.10
C SER A 104 -15.75 -3.94 0.90
N HIS A 105 -17.08 -3.82 0.71
CA HIS A 105 -17.71 -3.09 -0.40
C HIS A 105 -17.73 -1.58 -0.16
N THR A 106 -16.56 -0.97 -0.15
CA THR A 106 -16.38 0.47 0.03
C THR A 106 -16.34 1.21 -1.30
N GLU A 107 -16.33 2.54 -1.25
CA GLU A 107 -16.10 3.39 -2.43
C GLU A 107 -14.74 3.08 -3.07
N LEU A 108 -13.70 2.89 -2.25
CA LEU A 108 -12.36 2.52 -2.72
C LEU A 108 -12.39 1.23 -3.54
N ARG A 109 -13.08 0.20 -3.06
CA ARG A 109 -13.23 -1.06 -3.79
C ARG A 109 -13.93 -0.85 -5.13
N ARG A 110 -15.04 -0.10 -5.16
CA ARG A 110 -15.74 0.23 -6.42
C ARG A 110 -14.84 0.97 -7.41
N THR A 111 -13.98 1.86 -6.91
CA THR A 111 -12.99 2.53 -7.75
C THR A 111 -12.04 1.52 -8.38
N VAL A 112 -11.50 0.57 -7.61
CA VAL A 112 -10.61 -0.48 -8.13
C VAL A 112 -11.33 -1.37 -9.15
N GLU A 113 -12.56 -1.79 -8.86
CA GLU A 113 -13.38 -2.62 -9.75
C GLU A 113 -13.71 -1.93 -11.09
N SER A 114 -13.65 -0.59 -11.13
CA SER A 114 -13.84 0.18 -12.37
C SER A 114 -12.59 0.30 -13.23
N ILE A 115 -11.41 -0.08 -12.74
CA ILE A 115 -10.16 -0.03 -13.50
C ILE A 115 -10.08 -1.26 -14.42
N PRO A 116 -9.93 -1.07 -15.74
CA PRO A 116 -9.85 -2.19 -16.67
C PRO A 116 -8.63 -3.09 -16.40
N GLY A 117 -8.83 -4.39 -16.50
CA GLY A 117 -7.74 -5.38 -16.37
C GLY A 117 -7.33 -5.72 -14.94
N ILE A 118 -8.11 -5.28 -13.92
CA ILE A 118 -7.91 -5.69 -12.53
C ILE A 118 -8.91 -6.76 -12.14
N THR A 119 -8.42 -7.83 -11.51
CA THR A 119 -9.23 -8.81 -10.79
C THR A 119 -9.26 -8.46 -9.31
N VAL A 120 -10.46 -8.30 -8.74
CA VAL A 120 -10.65 -7.95 -7.33
C VAL A 120 -11.23 -9.11 -6.56
N GLN A 121 -10.65 -9.44 -5.41
CA GLN A 121 -11.17 -10.47 -4.51
C GLN A 121 -10.96 -10.10 -3.04
N ASP A 122 -11.67 -10.80 -2.13
CA ASP A 122 -11.46 -10.66 -0.70
C ASP A 122 -10.32 -11.59 -0.22
N ASP A 123 -9.46 -11.06 0.63
CA ASP A 123 -8.55 -11.84 1.46
C ASP A 123 -9.16 -12.00 2.86
N ILE A 124 -9.87 -13.12 3.04
CA ILE A 124 -10.56 -13.40 4.29
C ILE A 124 -9.54 -13.81 5.34
N ASN A 125 -9.54 -13.10 6.48
CA ASN A 125 -8.64 -13.38 7.61
C ASN A 125 -7.15 -13.28 7.24
N ASP A 126 -6.78 -12.36 6.33
CA ASP A 126 -5.40 -12.09 5.91
C ASP A 126 -4.58 -13.35 5.49
N VAL A 127 -5.27 -14.40 5.02
CA VAL A 127 -4.65 -15.69 4.69
C VAL A 127 -3.64 -15.52 3.55
N LEU A 128 -3.98 -14.79 2.51
CA LEU A 128 -3.09 -14.54 1.38
C LEU A 128 -2.03 -13.50 1.75
N ALA A 129 -2.41 -12.43 2.46
CA ALA A 129 -1.47 -11.44 2.95
C ALA A 129 -0.33 -12.08 3.75
N ARG A 130 -0.63 -12.98 4.69
CA ARG A 130 0.39 -13.73 5.46
C ARG A 130 1.25 -14.62 4.58
N LYS A 131 0.66 -15.32 3.60
CA LYS A 131 1.42 -16.19 2.68
C LYS A 131 2.42 -15.42 1.83
N PHE A 132 2.07 -14.19 1.44
CA PHE A 132 2.90 -13.32 0.61
C PHE A 132 3.74 -12.28 1.40
N GLY A 133 3.67 -12.32 2.73
CA GLY A 133 4.44 -11.41 3.59
C GLY A 133 3.91 -9.98 3.64
N ALA A 134 2.67 -9.73 3.22
CA ALA A 134 2.04 -8.42 3.24
C ALA A 134 1.48 -8.11 4.63
N GLU A 135 1.95 -7.04 5.26
CA GLU A 135 1.46 -6.56 6.56
C GLU A 135 0.88 -5.16 6.49
N THR A 136 1.14 -4.45 5.39
CA THR A 136 0.73 -3.05 5.19
C THR A 136 -0.09 -2.92 3.91
N SER A 137 -1.19 -2.18 4.00
CA SER A 137 -2.05 -1.84 2.87
C SER A 137 -1.30 -1.01 1.84
N GLY A 138 -1.44 -1.35 0.55
CA GLY A 138 -0.66 -0.78 -0.53
C GLY A 138 0.62 -1.57 -0.84
N TYR A 139 0.85 -2.71 -0.17
CA TYR A 139 1.95 -3.61 -0.51
C TYR A 139 1.70 -4.28 -1.86
N VAL A 140 2.69 -4.21 -2.73
CA VAL A 140 2.65 -4.73 -4.09
C VAL A 140 3.76 -5.75 -4.30
N LEU A 141 3.44 -6.81 -5.02
CA LEU A 141 4.37 -7.84 -5.48
C LEU A 141 4.23 -8.00 -7.00
N LEU A 142 5.34 -8.13 -7.71
CA LEU A 142 5.37 -8.46 -9.13
C LEU A 142 6.13 -9.76 -9.33
N TYR A 143 5.48 -10.72 -9.97
CA TYR A 143 6.09 -12.00 -10.37
C TYR A 143 6.08 -12.15 -11.88
N ASN A 144 7.16 -12.73 -12.43
CA ASN A 144 7.19 -13.08 -13.85
C ASN A 144 6.41 -14.37 -14.14
N PRO A 145 6.18 -14.74 -15.42
CA PRO A 145 5.47 -15.97 -15.79
C PRO A 145 6.08 -17.26 -15.24
N GLU A 146 7.40 -17.25 -14.93
CA GLU A 146 8.09 -18.37 -14.30
C GLU A 146 7.91 -18.40 -12.77
N GLY A 147 7.13 -17.49 -12.23
CA GLY A 147 6.84 -17.37 -10.81
C GLY A 147 7.99 -16.82 -9.97
N GLN A 148 8.95 -16.13 -10.57
CA GLN A 148 10.05 -15.48 -9.85
C GLN A 148 9.63 -14.07 -9.43
N LEU A 149 9.93 -13.70 -8.18
CA LEU A 149 9.69 -12.36 -7.67
C LEU A 149 10.62 -11.35 -8.34
N LEU A 150 10.04 -10.35 -9.00
CA LEU A 150 10.76 -9.26 -9.66
C LEU A 150 10.80 -7.99 -8.78
N PHE A 151 9.70 -7.71 -8.07
CA PHE A 151 9.58 -6.49 -7.25
C PHE A 151 8.69 -6.75 -6.03
N ARG A 152 9.00 -6.05 -4.93
CA ARG A 152 8.17 -5.98 -3.73
C ARG A 152 8.21 -4.59 -3.12
N GLY A 153 7.09 -4.11 -2.56
CA GLY A 153 7.06 -2.83 -1.83
C GLY A 153 5.86 -1.98 -2.16
N GLY A 154 5.95 -0.69 -1.87
CA GLY A 154 4.92 0.30 -2.17
C GLY A 154 5.13 0.97 -3.53
N ILE A 155 4.05 1.51 -4.06
CA ILE A 155 4.02 2.31 -5.30
C ILE A 155 3.58 3.75 -5.04
N THR A 156 3.91 4.28 -3.87
CA THR A 156 3.69 5.69 -3.47
C THR A 156 4.95 6.24 -2.82
N GLY A 157 5.19 7.54 -2.96
CA GLY A 157 6.38 8.19 -2.40
C GLY A 157 6.33 8.41 -0.89
N SER A 158 5.12 8.59 -0.34
CA SER A 158 4.84 8.72 1.08
C SER A 158 3.37 8.38 1.38
N ARG A 159 2.96 8.45 2.63
CA ARG A 159 1.63 8.07 3.08
C ARG A 159 0.54 8.97 2.48
N GLY A 160 -0.32 8.39 1.64
CA GLY A 160 -1.44 9.11 1.02
C GLY A 160 -1.08 10.06 -0.12
N HIS A 161 0.16 10.06 -0.60
CA HIS A 161 0.60 10.91 -1.69
C HIS A 161 0.75 10.13 -2.99
N ALA A 162 -0.06 10.49 -3.98
CA ALA A 162 0.09 10.05 -5.36
C ALA A 162 1.10 10.98 -6.09
N GLY A 163 1.83 10.43 -7.05
CA GLY A 163 2.83 11.15 -7.86
C GLY A 163 4.01 10.25 -8.20
N ASP A 164 4.90 10.76 -9.03
CA ASP A 164 6.08 10.02 -9.49
C ASP A 164 6.83 9.39 -8.31
N ASN A 165 7.05 8.09 -8.39
CA ASN A 165 7.71 7.35 -7.34
C ASN A 165 8.56 6.19 -7.89
N ALA A 166 9.51 5.76 -7.08
CA ALA A 166 10.48 4.74 -7.47
C ALA A 166 9.86 3.35 -7.70
N GLY A 167 8.79 3.00 -6.95
CA GLY A 167 8.13 1.70 -7.06
C GLY A 167 7.37 1.55 -8.37
N GLU A 168 6.54 2.53 -8.72
CA GLU A 168 5.83 2.58 -10.00
C GLU A 168 6.81 2.53 -11.17
N SER A 169 7.83 3.41 -11.16
CA SER A 169 8.84 3.47 -12.23
C SER A 169 9.59 2.16 -12.40
N ALA A 170 9.91 1.46 -11.30
CA ALA A 170 10.56 0.16 -11.34
C ALA A 170 9.68 -0.91 -11.98
N ILE A 171 8.41 -1.00 -11.58
CA ILE A 171 7.46 -1.98 -12.12
C ILE A 171 7.23 -1.75 -13.61
N ILE A 172 7.03 -0.49 -14.04
CA ILE A 172 6.88 -0.16 -15.46
C ILE A 172 8.12 -0.57 -16.25
N SER A 173 9.32 -0.30 -15.72
CA SER A 173 10.58 -0.67 -16.38
C SER A 173 10.73 -2.20 -16.52
N LEU A 174 10.35 -2.96 -15.50
CA LEU A 174 10.33 -4.43 -15.52
C LEU A 174 9.35 -4.95 -16.56
N ALA A 175 8.09 -4.50 -16.52
CA ALA A 175 7.05 -4.92 -17.45
C ALA A 175 7.40 -4.61 -18.92
N LEU A 176 8.13 -3.52 -19.17
CA LEU A 176 8.59 -3.16 -20.52
C LEU A 176 9.91 -3.85 -20.93
N GLY A 177 10.47 -4.72 -20.07
CA GLY A 177 11.72 -5.44 -20.35
C GLY A 177 12.98 -4.56 -20.32
N LYS A 178 12.89 -3.35 -19.74
CA LYS A 178 14.04 -2.43 -19.65
C LYS A 178 14.96 -2.74 -18.46
N GLY A 179 14.47 -3.55 -17.50
CA GLY A 179 15.17 -3.82 -16.25
C GLY A 179 15.20 -2.62 -15.30
N THR A 180 15.57 -2.89 -14.05
CA THR A 180 15.78 -1.87 -13.02
C THR A 180 16.73 -2.39 -11.94
N ALA A 181 17.43 -1.47 -11.27
CA ALA A 181 18.19 -1.80 -10.06
C ALA A 181 17.29 -1.79 -8.80
N ILE A 182 16.08 -1.24 -8.88
CA ILE A 182 15.14 -1.10 -7.76
C ILE A 182 14.19 -2.30 -7.76
N THR A 183 14.42 -3.23 -6.85
CA THR A 183 13.57 -4.42 -6.66
C THR A 183 12.73 -4.36 -5.39
N GLN A 184 12.94 -3.31 -4.58
CA GLN A 184 12.22 -3.11 -3.33
C GLN A 184 12.07 -1.64 -3.00
N THR A 185 10.91 -1.26 -2.44
CA THR A 185 10.61 0.08 -1.91
C THR A 185 9.91 0.00 -0.56
N PRO A 186 9.94 1.07 0.26
CA PRO A 186 9.09 1.20 1.44
C PRO A 186 7.60 1.13 1.07
N VAL A 187 6.76 0.69 2.02
CA VAL A 187 5.29 0.68 1.87
C VAL A 187 4.69 1.70 2.84
N TYR A 188 3.76 2.51 2.36
CA TYR A 188 3.07 3.51 3.17
C TYR A 188 1.58 3.24 3.22
N GLY A 189 1.08 2.79 4.39
CA GLY A 189 -0.32 2.43 4.55
C GLY A 189 -0.69 2.01 5.97
N CYS A 190 -1.92 1.57 6.15
CA CYS A 190 -2.42 1.02 7.41
C CYS A 190 -2.03 -0.46 7.54
N SER A 191 -1.94 -0.97 8.77
CA SER A 191 -1.76 -2.41 9.00
C SER A 191 -2.92 -3.22 8.37
N LEU A 192 -2.58 -4.34 7.76
CA LEU A 192 -3.51 -5.36 7.26
C LEU A 192 -3.81 -6.41 8.30
N LEU A 193 -2.84 -6.68 9.21
CA LEU A 193 -2.95 -7.75 10.18
C LEU A 193 -3.87 -7.33 11.32
N ILE A 194 -4.79 -8.21 11.70
CA ILE A 194 -5.52 -8.09 12.96
C ILE A 194 -4.53 -8.42 14.07
N GLU A 195 -4.15 -7.43 14.88
CA GLU A 195 -3.46 -7.72 16.13
C GLU A 195 -4.39 -8.58 17.00
N SER A 196 -3.89 -9.71 17.48
CA SER A 196 -4.63 -10.66 18.30
C SER A 196 -5.27 -10.04 19.56
N ASN A 197 -4.82 -8.85 19.95
CA ASN A 197 -5.38 -8.08 21.07
C ASN A 197 -6.65 -7.27 20.72
N CYS A 198 -6.94 -7.00 19.43
CA CYS A 198 -8.19 -6.31 19.04
C CYS A 198 -9.42 -7.22 19.02
N GLN A 199 -9.25 -8.53 19.05
CA GLN A 199 -10.38 -9.48 19.09
C GLN A 199 -11.18 -9.45 20.39
N GLN A 200 -10.62 -8.91 21.48
CA GLN A 200 -11.29 -8.83 22.78
C GLN A 200 -12.11 -7.55 22.98
N ALA A 201 -11.98 -6.55 22.12
CA ALA A 201 -12.66 -5.26 22.29
C ALA A 201 -13.98 -5.14 21.52
N VAL A 202 -14.40 -6.16 20.76
CA VAL A 202 -15.65 -6.17 19.97
C VAL A 202 -16.45 -7.44 20.29
N GLN A 203 -16.78 -7.61 21.56
CA GLN A 203 -17.92 -8.44 21.96
C GLN A 203 -19.02 -7.47 22.44
N PRO A 204 -20.26 -7.60 21.89
CA PRO A 204 -21.41 -6.79 22.30
C PRO A 204 -21.84 -7.06 23.74
#